data_62e4106f382b49e62c5974812e555f2c
#
_entry.id   62e4106f382b49e62c5974812e555f2c
#
_cell.length_a   1.000
_cell.length_b   1.000
_cell.length_c   1.000
_cell.angle_alpha   90.00
_cell.angle_beta   90.00
_cell.angle_gamma   90.00
#
_symmetry.space_group_name_H-M   'P 1'
#
loop_
_entity.id
_entity.type
_entity.pdbx_description
1 polymer ?
#
loop_
_entity_poly.entity_id
_entity_poly.type
_entity_poly.pdbx_seq_one_letter_code
_entity_poly.pdbx_strand_id
1 'polypeptide(L)'
;MLISQDWVTRILGAKNPGWNVSAADMDSGFVRVGFETEGYAAVPESTGPLVIGQVVEIEELTQFKKPIRYCQVNVGQANGTGELQGIICGARNFRLNDYVVVALPGSELPGGFKIAARETYDHISNGMLCSGAELGLGAQANGIIVLGDDVADKVGEDARPIIGLHDTDFDVNITPDRGYALSARGLSREIASAFDLEFADIAEDPSVAGIDTSAVPAAQGSLIDVTLDPATKAQRFGLRKVSGID
;
A
#
# COMPACT_ATOMS: atom_id res chain seq x y z
N MET A 1 18.66 -3.43 -1.65
CA MET A 1 17.57 -2.44 -1.70
C MET A 1 16.34 -3.14 -2.21
N LEU A 2 15.22 -3.03 -1.48
CA LEU A 2 13.95 -3.59 -1.95
C LEU A 2 13.30 -2.65 -2.97
N ILE A 3 12.78 -3.22 -4.06
CA ILE A 3 12.03 -2.53 -5.11
C ILE A 3 10.84 -3.37 -5.56
N SER A 4 9.67 -2.74 -5.65
CA SER A 4 8.42 -3.35 -6.09
C SER A 4 8.36 -3.48 -7.60
N GLN A 5 7.88 -4.63 -8.11
CA GLN A 5 7.62 -4.87 -9.53
C GLN A 5 6.58 -3.91 -10.07
N ASP A 6 5.47 -3.73 -9.34
CA ASP A 6 4.39 -2.83 -9.75
C ASP A 6 4.90 -1.40 -9.91
N TRP A 7 5.77 -0.95 -9.00
CA TRP A 7 6.35 0.38 -9.08
C TRP A 7 7.19 0.59 -10.35
N VAL A 8 8.05 -0.37 -10.67
CA VAL A 8 8.85 -0.33 -11.90
C VAL A 8 7.95 -0.37 -13.12
N THR A 9 6.98 -1.28 -13.15
CA THR A 9 6.04 -1.46 -14.27
C THR A 9 5.21 -0.19 -14.50
N ARG A 10 4.73 0.47 -13.45
CA ARG A 10 3.98 1.71 -13.53
C ARG A 10 4.82 2.88 -14.07
N ILE A 11 6.06 3.02 -13.58
CA ILE A 11 6.98 4.07 -14.08
C ILE A 11 7.27 3.88 -15.57
N LEU A 12 7.56 2.65 -16.00
CA LEU A 12 7.88 2.36 -17.39
C LEU A 12 6.65 2.33 -18.30
N GLY A 13 5.51 1.88 -17.79
CA GLY A 13 4.25 1.82 -18.51
C GLY A 13 3.75 3.16 -19.04
N ALA A 14 4.16 4.27 -18.42
CA ALA A 14 3.81 5.62 -18.87
C ALA A 14 4.25 5.92 -20.32
N LYS A 15 5.38 5.38 -20.76
CA LYS A 15 5.89 5.51 -22.14
C LYS A 15 5.81 4.21 -22.94
N ASN A 16 5.57 3.08 -22.28
CA ASN A 16 5.50 1.76 -22.89
C ASN A 16 4.17 1.10 -22.51
N PRO A 17 3.02 1.56 -23.05
CA PRO A 17 1.69 1.07 -22.67
C PRO A 17 1.58 -0.44 -22.83
N GLY A 18 1.11 -1.13 -21.78
CA GLY A 18 0.93 -2.58 -21.80
C GLY A 18 2.23 -3.38 -21.56
N TRP A 19 3.37 -2.71 -21.35
CA TRP A 19 4.58 -3.43 -20.96
C TRP A 19 4.42 -4.09 -19.59
N ASN A 20 4.68 -5.38 -19.56
CA ASN A 20 4.71 -6.18 -18.35
C ASN A 20 5.62 -7.38 -18.60
N VAL A 21 6.33 -7.83 -17.57
CA VAL A 21 7.22 -9.00 -17.62
C VAL A 21 7.02 -9.85 -16.37
N SER A 22 7.40 -11.12 -16.45
CA SER A 22 7.41 -11.98 -15.26
C SER A 22 8.45 -11.51 -14.24
N ALA A 23 8.29 -11.88 -12.98
CA ALA A 23 9.28 -11.60 -11.93
C ALA A 23 10.66 -12.17 -12.30
N ALA A 24 10.71 -13.38 -12.87
CA ALA A 24 11.95 -13.99 -13.31
C ALA A 24 12.65 -13.21 -14.45
N ASP A 25 11.87 -12.65 -15.40
CA ASP A 25 12.43 -11.83 -16.46
C ASP A 25 12.94 -10.49 -15.92
N MET A 26 12.23 -9.87 -14.97
CA MET A 26 12.66 -8.62 -14.34
C MET A 26 13.96 -8.83 -13.53
N ASP A 27 14.05 -9.91 -12.75
CA ASP A 27 15.27 -10.28 -12.04
C ASP A 27 16.45 -10.46 -13.01
N SER A 28 16.23 -11.20 -14.11
CA SER A 28 17.21 -11.34 -15.20
C SER A 28 17.58 -10.00 -15.84
N GLY A 29 16.61 -9.06 -15.89
CA GLY A 29 16.83 -7.70 -16.36
C GLY A 29 17.81 -6.94 -15.47
N PHE A 30 17.69 -7.01 -14.15
CA PHE A 30 18.65 -6.42 -13.21
C PHE A 30 20.06 -6.99 -13.42
N VAL A 31 20.19 -8.31 -13.51
CA VAL A 31 21.47 -8.98 -13.75
C VAL A 31 22.08 -8.54 -15.10
N ARG A 32 21.27 -8.42 -16.15
CA ARG A 32 21.72 -8.01 -17.50
C ARG A 32 22.37 -6.63 -17.50
N VAL A 33 21.89 -5.70 -16.69
CA VAL A 33 22.47 -4.35 -16.55
C VAL A 33 23.49 -4.25 -15.42
N GLY A 34 23.93 -5.39 -14.88
CA GLY A 34 25.05 -5.51 -13.97
C GLY A 34 24.73 -5.23 -12.50
N PHE A 35 23.49 -5.46 -12.07
CA PHE A 35 23.16 -5.56 -10.65
C PHE A 35 23.26 -7.01 -10.19
N GLU A 36 23.64 -7.19 -8.94
CA GLU A 36 23.51 -8.43 -8.22
C GLU A 36 22.18 -8.43 -7.48
N THR A 37 21.41 -9.51 -7.57
CA THR A 37 20.16 -9.66 -6.85
C THR A 37 20.27 -10.76 -5.80
N GLU A 38 19.68 -10.56 -4.62
CA GLU A 38 19.51 -11.59 -3.59
C GLU A 38 18.26 -12.44 -3.84
N GLY A 39 17.54 -12.14 -4.94
CA GLY A 39 16.31 -12.79 -5.37
C GLY A 39 15.09 -11.91 -5.26
N TYR A 40 13.93 -12.54 -5.44
CA TYR A 40 12.64 -11.88 -5.34
C TYR A 40 11.63 -12.74 -4.59
N ALA A 41 10.65 -12.08 -3.96
CA ALA A 41 9.56 -12.73 -3.24
C ALA A 41 8.23 -12.10 -3.60
N ALA A 42 7.25 -12.93 -3.93
CA ALA A 42 5.87 -12.48 -4.04
C ALA A 42 5.35 -12.03 -2.67
N VAL A 43 4.50 -11.01 -2.65
CA VAL A 43 3.76 -10.61 -1.45
C VAL A 43 2.91 -11.79 -0.99
N PRO A 44 2.80 -12.08 0.33
CA PRO A 44 2.11 -13.25 0.84
C PRO A 44 0.68 -13.37 0.29
N GLU A 45 0.37 -14.55 -0.23
CA GLU A 45 -0.92 -14.81 -0.88
C GLU A 45 -2.04 -14.89 0.16
N SER A 46 -3.18 -14.27 -0.18
CA SER A 46 -4.46 -14.44 0.52
C SER A 46 -5.53 -14.88 -0.48
N THR A 47 -6.46 -15.74 -0.07
CA THR A 47 -7.54 -16.23 -0.93
C THR A 47 -8.91 -15.88 -0.37
N GLY A 48 -9.95 -16.03 -1.17
CA GLY A 48 -11.32 -15.70 -0.77
C GLY A 48 -11.60 -14.18 -0.73
N PRO A 49 -12.75 -13.76 -0.19
CA PRO A 49 -13.20 -12.37 -0.25
C PRO A 49 -12.49 -11.46 0.75
N LEU A 50 -11.47 -10.74 0.30
CA LEU A 50 -10.79 -9.66 1.01
C LEU A 50 -11.20 -8.33 0.37
N VAL A 51 -12.05 -7.55 1.05
CA VAL A 51 -12.77 -6.44 0.43
C VAL A 51 -12.61 -5.11 1.15
N ILE A 52 -12.92 -4.03 0.45
CA ILE A 52 -13.04 -2.70 1.03
C ILE A 52 -14.39 -2.62 1.75
N GLY A 53 -14.40 -2.25 3.03
CA GLY A 53 -15.60 -2.01 3.80
C GLY A 53 -15.63 -0.60 4.39
N GLN A 54 -16.83 -0.08 4.66
CA GLN A 54 -17.01 1.16 5.39
C GLN A 54 -17.63 0.89 6.77
N VAL A 55 -17.01 1.41 7.82
CA VAL A 55 -17.53 1.31 9.19
C VAL A 55 -18.71 2.28 9.36
N VAL A 56 -19.94 1.75 9.48
CA VAL A 56 -21.15 2.56 9.56
C VAL A 56 -21.75 2.65 10.96
N GLU A 57 -21.34 1.77 11.88
CA GLU A 57 -21.74 1.83 13.29
C GLU A 57 -20.63 1.21 14.16
N ILE A 58 -20.45 1.76 15.37
CA ILE A 58 -19.49 1.26 16.36
C ILE A 58 -20.20 1.22 17.73
N GLU A 59 -20.32 0.03 18.30
CA GLU A 59 -20.75 -0.19 19.66
C GLU A 59 -19.55 -0.52 20.55
N GLU A 60 -19.35 0.24 21.62
CA GLU A 60 -18.29 -0.02 22.61
C GLU A 60 -18.80 -1.04 23.64
N LEU A 61 -18.25 -2.24 23.63
CA LEU A 61 -18.59 -3.29 24.58
C LEU A 61 -17.74 -3.13 25.87
N THR A 62 -18.22 -2.29 26.76
CA THR A 62 -17.49 -1.90 27.99
C THR A 62 -17.61 -2.90 29.13
N GLN A 63 -18.52 -3.86 29.02
CA GLN A 63 -18.77 -4.91 30.03
C GLN A 63 -17.65 -5.95 30.13
N PHE A 64 -16.74 -6.01 29.17
CA PHE A 64 -15.63 -6.96 29.13
C PHE A 64 -14.32 -6.36 29.67
N LYS A 65 -13.41 -7.22 30.18
CA LYS A 65 -12.12 -6.79 30.75
C LYS A 65 -11.22 -6.01 29.79
N LYS A 66 -11.30 -6.34 28.49
CA LYS A 66 -10.58 -5.62 27.43
C LYS A 66 -11.56 -4.77 26.67
N PRO A 67 -11.21 -3.51 26.36
CA PRO A 67 -12.04 -2.71 25.48
C PRO A 67 -12.15 -3.39 24.13
N ILE A 68 -13.37 -3.66 23.70
CA ILE A 68 -13.67 -4.31 22.43
C ILE A 68 -14.81 -3.54 21.75
N ARG A 69 -14.89 -3.59 20.43
CA ARG A 69 -15.91 -2.95 19.62
C ARG A 69 -16.70 -3.98 18.83
N TYR A 70 -18.00 -3.81 18.77
CA TYR A 70 -18.82 -4.46 17.76
C TYR A 70 -19.15 -3.43 16.69
N CYS A 71 -18.76 -3.71 15.46
CA CYS A 71 -18.88 -2.78 14.34
C CYS A 71 -19.87 -3.32 13.33
N GLN A 72 -20.73 -2.44 12.79
CA GLN A 72 -21.46 -2.74 11.57
C GLN A 72 -20.69 -2.15 10.39
N VAL A 73 -20.39 -2.99 9.40
CA VAL A 73 -19.54 -2.64 8.27
C VAL A 73 -20.31 -2.88 6.98
N ASN A 74 -20.42 -1.84 6.17
CA ASN A 74 -20.94 -1.95 4.81
C ASN A 74 -19.84 -2.56 3.91
N VAL A 75 -20.12 -3.69 3.31
CA VAL A 75 -19.24 -4.40 2.36
C VAL A 75 -19.89 -4.53 0.97
N GLY A 76 -20.86 -3.67 0.66
CA GLY A 76 -21.60 -3.72 -0.59
C GLY A 76 -22.29 -5.06 -0.79
N GLN A 77 -22.17 -5.62 -1.98
CA GLN A 77 -22.70 -6.94 -2.32
C GLN A 77 -21.70 -8.10 -2.09
N ALA A 78 -20.51 -7.84 -1.54
CA ALA A 78 -19.46 -8.84 -1.42
C ALA A 78 -19.82 -10.02 -0.48
N ASN A 79 -20.73 -9.80 0.47
CA ASN A 79 -21.25 -10.86 1.34
C ASN A 79 -22.47 -11.63 0.73
N GLY A 80 -22.89 -11.28 -0.49
CA GLY A 80 -23.99 -11.90 -1.21
C GLY A 80 -25.40 -11.46 -0.79
N THR A 81 -25.54 -10.68 0.30
CA THR A 81 -26.83 -10.20 0.81
C THR A 81 -27.00 -8.70 0.69
N GLY A 82 -25.89 -7.95 0.68
CA GLY A 82 -25.88 -6.49 0.77
C GLY A 82 -26.24 -5.96 2.16
N GLU A 83 -26.42 -6.83 3.15
CA GLU A 83 -26.65 -6.42 4.54
C GLU A 83 -25.35 -6.00 5.23
N LEU A 84 -25.46 -5.23 6.31
CA LEU A 84 -24.30 -4.85 7.09
C LEU A 84 -23.64 -6.06 7.74
N GLN A 85 -22.32 -6.03 7.79
CA GLN A 85 -21.51 -7.10 8.34
C GLN A 85 -21.15 -6.80 9.80
N GLY A 86 -21.68 -7.57 10.75
CA GLY A 86 -21.31 -7.45 12.15
C GLY A 86 -19.91 -8.02 12.40
N ILE A 87 -18.99 -7.24 12.95
CA ILE A 87 -17.59 -7.66 13.18
C ILE A 87 -17.11 -7.17 14.53
N ILE A 88 -16.53 -8.08 15.33
CA ILE A 88 -15.84 -7.76 16.57
C ILE A 88 -14.40 -7.33 16.27
N CYS A 89 -13.98 -6.18 16.81
CA CYS A 89 -12.64 -5.65 16.62
C CYS A 89 -12.06 -5.07 17.92
N GLY A 90 -10.81 -5.40 18.22
CA GLY A 90 -10.08 -4.85 19.37
C GLY A 90 -9.25 -3.61 19.06
N ALA A 91 -9.09 -3.25 17.78
CA ALA A 91 -8.33 -2.08 17.37
C ALA A 91 -9.05 -0.77 17.70
N ARG A 92 -8.27 0.30 17.87
CA ARG A 92 -8.77 1.63 18.26
C ARG A 92 -8.39 2.74 17.28
N ASN A 93 -7.64 2.41 16.24
CA ASN A 93 -7.10 3.37 15.28
C ASN A 93 -8.07 3.72 14.14
N PHE A 94 -9.35 3.35 14.25
CA PHE A 94 -10.38 3.67 13.25
C PHE A 94 -11.61 4.33 13.90
N ARG A 95 -12.38 5.03 13.10
CA ARG A 95 -13.54 5.83 13.48
C ARG A 95 -14.76 5.47 12.63
N LEU A 96 -15.91 6.02 13.00
CA LEU A 96 -17.13 5.96 12.20
C LEU A 96 -16.88 6.59 10.82
N ASN A 97 -17.38 5.95 9.79
CA ASN A 97 -17.23 6.26 8.36
C ASN A 97 -15.85 5.96 7.74
N ASP A 98 -14.87 5.50 8.50
CA ASP A 98 -13.60 5.08 7.94
C ASP A 98 -13.76 3.89 6.98
N TYR A 99 -12.95 3.87 5.92
CA TYR A 99 -12.79 2.74 5.02
C TYR A 99 -11.70 1.82 5.53
N VAL A 100 -11.97 0.52 5.50
CA VAL A 100 -11.12 -0.50 6.12
C VAL A 100 -11.02 -1.74 5.25
N VAL A 101 -9.99 -2.56 5.48
CA VAL A 101 -9.84 -3.86 4.82
C VAL A 101 -10.56 -4.94 5.63
N VAL A 102 -11.48 -5.64 4.99
CA VAL A 102 -12.36 -6.65 5.60
C VAL A 102 -12.11 -8.01 4.97
N ALA A 103 -11.72 -8.99 5.78
CA ALA A 103 -11.75 -10.40 5.39
C ALA A 103 -13.11 -10.99 5.77
N LEU A 104 -13.90 -11.41 4.78
CA LEU A 104 -15.18 -12.05 4.99
C LEU A 104 -15.03 -13.57 5.23
N PRO A 105 -16.05 -14.26 5.77
CA PRO A 105 -16.04 -15.71 5.91
C PRO A 105 -15.73 -16.40 4.58
N GLY A 106 -14.82 -17.38 4.61
CA GLY A 106 -14.29 -18.06 3.44
C GLY A 106 -12.95 -17.52 2.95
N SER A 107 -12.47 -16.42 3.52
CA SER A 107 -11.09 -15.94 3.25
C SER A 107 -10.08 -16.83 3.99
N GLU A 108 -8.91 -16.98 3.37
CA GLU A 108 -7.71 -17.54 3.98
C GLU A 108 -6.58 -16.51 3.86
N LEU A 109 -6.06 -16.08 5.00
CA LEU A 109 -5.00 -15.10 5.10
C LEU A 109 -3.62 -15.77 5.11
N PRO A 110 -2.52 -15.02 4.91
CA PRO A 110 -1.17 -15.55 4.98
C PRO A 110 -0.94 -16.42 6.23
N GLY A 111 -0.20 -17.52 6.05
CA GLY A 111 -0.01 -18.51 7.11
C GLY A 111 -1.17 -19.49 7.31
N GLY A 112 -2.16 -19.52 6.42
CA GLY A 112 -3.26 -20.47 6.44
C GLY A 112 -4.37 -20.11 7.44
N PHE A 113 -4.46 -18.84 7.86
CA PHE A 113 -5.47 -18.41 8.82
C PHE A 113 -6.83 -18.22 8.13
N LYS A 114 -7.78 -19.12 8.44
CA LYS A 114 -9.11 -19.14 7.83
C LYS A 114 -10.10 -18.27 8.59
N ILE A 115 -10.82 -17.42 7.87
CA ILE A 115 -11.87 -16.57 8.38
C ILE A 115 -13.21 -17.29 8.30
N ALA A 116 -13.90 -17.39 9.43
CA ALA A 116 -15.23 -17.94 9.54
C ALA A 116 -16.07 -17.09 10.50
N ALA A 117 -17.40 -17.18 10.36
CA ALA A 117 -18.30 -16.63 11.35
C ALA A 117 -18.06 -17.27 12.72
N ARG A 118 -18.01 -16.46 13.77
CA ARG A 118 -17.68 -16.92 15.12
C ARG A 118 -18.46 -16.11 16.15
N GLU A 119 -19.07 -16.83 17.09
CA GLU A 119 -19.67 -16.20 18.28
C GLU A 119 -18.56 -15.83 19.28
N THR A 120 -18.53 -14.58 19.67
CA THR A 120 -17.59 -14.05 20.66
C THR A 120 -18.15 -12.74 21.25
N TYR A 121 -17.93 -12.51 22.53
CA TYR A 121 -18.44 -11.33 23.26
C TYR A 121 -19.96 -11.12 23.08
N ASP A 122 -20.72 -12.21 23.16
CA ASP A 122 -22.18 -12.26 23.01
C ASP A 122 -22.71 -11.76 21.64
N HIS A 123 -21.84 -11.68 20.63
CA HIS A 123 -22.15 -11.31 19.25
C HIS A 123 -21.60 -12.32 18.25
N ILE A 124 -22.20 -12.39 17.08
CA ILE A 124 -21.66 -13.12 15.94
C ILE A 124 -20.75 -12.18 15.15
N SER A 125 -19.45 -12.49 15.11
CA SER A 125 -18.49 -11.79 14.24
C SER A 125 -18.40 -12.50 12.90
N ASN A 126 -18.92 -11.87 11.85
CA ASN A 126 -18.98 -12.39 10.49
C ASN A 126 -17.81 -11.86 9.64
N GLY A 127 -16.58 -12.05 10.10
CA GLY A 127 -15.38 -11.57 9.41
C GLY A 127 -14.38 -10.94 10.35
N MET A 128 -13.39 -10.28 9.77
CA MET A 128 -12.32 -9.62 10.49
C MET A 128 -11.90 -8.32 9.80
N LEU A 129 -11.69 -7.25 10.57
CA LEU A 129 -10.99 -6.05 10.12
C LEU A 129 -9.49 -6.33 10.18
N CYS A 130 -8.82 -6.25 9.04
CA CYS A 130 -7.45 -6.73 8.89
C CYS A 130 -6.40 -5.68 9.27
N SER A 131 -5.37 -6.11 9.97
CA SER A 131 -4.12 -5.36 10.15
C SER A 131 -3.10 -5.70 9.05
N GLY A 132 -2.09 -4.84 8.86
CA GLY A 132 -1.00 -5.14 7.94
C GLY A 132 -0.21 -6.39 8.33
N ALA A 133 -0.07 -6.66 9.64
CA ALA A 133 0.63 -7.86 10.12
C ALA A 133 -0.09 -9.15 9.74
N GLU A 134 -1.43 -9.21 9.83
CA GLU A 134 -2.23 -10.37 9.44
C GLU A 134 -2.19 -10.64 7.94
N LEU A 135 -1.95 -9.60 7.15
CA LEU A 135 -1.81 -9.68 5.69
C LEU A 135 -0.36 -9.83 5.22
N GLY A 136 0.60 -9.97 6.15
CA GLY A 136 2.01 -10.12 5.80
C GLY A 136 2.70 -8.84 5.31
N LEU A 137 2.06 -7.68 5.46
CA LEU A 137 2.58 -6.37 5.03
C LEU A 137 3.55 -5.72 6.04
N GLY A 138 4.04 -6.48 7.01
CA GLY A 138 5.01 -6.05 8.03
C GLY A 138 4.49 -6.14 9.46
N ALA A 139 5.41 -6.32 10.41
CA ALA A 139 5.10 -6.63 11.81
C ALA A 139 4.72 -5.40 12.68
N GLN A 140 4.79 -4.18 12.16
CA GLN A 140 4.66 -2.95 12.98
C GLN A 140 3.30 -2.23 12.88
N ALA A 141 2.27 -2.88 12.36
CA ALA A 141 0.94 -2.27 12.30
C ALA A 141 0.27 -2.30 13.69
N ASN A 142 0.31 -1.20 14.40
CA ASN A 142 -0.52 -0.99 15.60
C ASN A 142 -1.95 -0.68 15.17
N GLY A 143 -2.77 -1.73 14.98
CA GLY A 143 -4.17 -1.59 14.59
C GLY A 143 -4.49 -2.15 13.20
N ILE A 144 -5.70 -1.87 12.73
CA ILE A 144 -6.18 -2.30 11.42
C ILE A 144 -5.73 -1.33 10.31
N ILE A 145 -5.81 -1.79 9.05
CA ILE A 145 -5.59 -0.92 7.89
C ILE A 145 -6.80 -0.01 7.72
N VAL A 146 -6.56 1.30 7.76
CA VAL A 146 -7.53 2.34 7.42
C VAL A 146 -7.11 2.93 6.07
N LEU A 147 -8.06 2.95 5.13
CA LEU A 147 -7.87 3.45 3.76
C LEU A 147 -8.28 4.93 3.68
N GLY A 148 -7.83 5.62 2.64
CA GLY A 148 -8.25 6.99 2.35
C GLY A 148 -9.67 7.08 1.78
N ASP A 149 -10.21 8.30 1.69
CA ASP A 149 -11.56 8.55 1.15
C ASP A 149 -11.66 8.32 -0.38
N ASP A 150 -10.54 8.18 -1.06
CA ASP A 150 -10.45 7.90 -2.49
C ASP A 150 -10.96 6.50 -2.90
N VAL A 151 -11.29 5.66 -1.91
CA VAL A 151 -11.90 4.33 -2.14
C VAL A 151 -13.41 4.31 -1.87
N ALA A 152 -14.05 5.45 -1.67
CA ALA A 152 -15.47 5.54 -1.29
C ALA A 152 -16.43 4.87 -2.29
N ASP A 153 -16.12 4.92 -3.57
CA ASP A 153 -16.87 4.30 -4.67
C ASP A 153 -16.55 2.80 -4.88
N LYS A 154 -15.58 2.26 -4.13
CA LYS A 154 -15.07 0.89 -4.26
C LYS A 154 -15.47 -0.03 -3.11
N VAL A 155 -16.43 0.38 -2.28
CA VAL A 155 -16.93 -0.46 -1.18
C VAL A 155 -17.49 -1.79 -1.72
N GLY A 156 -16.93 -2.90 -1.20
CA GLY A 156 -17.24 -4.26 -1.65
C GLY A 156 -16.33 -4.79 -2.74
N GLU A 157 -15.46 -3.98 -3.33
CA GLU A 157 -14.45 -4.44 -4.28
C GLU A 157 -13.26 -5.11 -3.58
N ASP A 158 -12.47 -5.85 -4.33
CA ASP A 158 -11.25 -6.51 -3.83
C ASP A 158 -10.25 -5.45 -3.32
N ALA A 159 -9.84 -5.59 -2.06
CA ALA A 159 -8.89 -4.67 -1.42
C ALA A 159 -7.43 -4.90 -1.85
N ARG A 160 -7.08 -6.09 -2.38
CA ARG A 160 -5.69 -6.46 -2.70
C ARG A 160 -4.98 -5.49 -3.61
N PRO A 161 -5.59 -4.99 -4.71
CA PRO A 161 -4.95 -4.00 -5.59
C PRO A 161 -4.61 -2.69 -4.86
N ILE A 162 -5.44 -2.30 -3.88
CA ILE A 162 -5.28 -1.04 -3.16
C ILE A 162 -4.14 -1.12 -2.13
N ILE A 163 -3.97 -2.30 -1.51
CA ILE A 163 -2.98 -2.51 -0.43
C ILE A 163 -1.71 -3.23 -0.89
N GLY A 164 -1.54 -3.43 -2.22
CA GLY A 164 -0.32 -4.01 -2.80
C GLY A 164 -0.15 -5.51 -2.56
N LEU A 165 -1.23 -6.26 -2.28
CA LEU A 165 -1.17 -7.72 -2.04
C LEU A 165 -1.07 -8.58 -3.31
N HIS A 166 -0.58 -8.05 -4.41
CA HIS A 166 -0.36 -8.79 -5.67
C HIS A 166 0.97 -8.41 -6.32
N ASP A 167 1.87 -7.85 -5.54
CA ASP A 167 3.17 -7.35 -5.99
C ASP A 167 4.28 -8.39 -5.78
N THR A 168 5.46 -8.09 -6.29
CA THR A 168 6.70 -8.83 -6.07
C THR A 168 7.81 -7.85 -5.69
N ASP A 169 8.49 -8.14 -4.60
CA ASP A 169 9.65 -7.38 -4.14
C ASP A 169 10.95 -8.05 -4.59
N PHE A 170 11.85 -7.24 -5.15
CA PHE A 170 13.22 -7.64 -5.51
C PHE A 170 14.21 -7.07 -4.51
N ASP A 171 15.15 -7.88 -4.03
CA ASP A 171 16.28 -7.40 -3.25
C ASP A 171 17.50 -7.23 -4.15
N VAL A 172 17.83 -5.96 -4.44
CA VAL A 172 18.88 -5.57 -5.37
C VAL A 172 20.06 -4.97 -4.62
N ASN A 173 21.25 -5.52 -4.84
CA ASN A 173 22.49 -5.00 -4.29
C ASN A 173 22.97 -3.80 -5.10
N ILE A 174 23.14 -2.66 -4.43
CA ILE A 174 23.60 -1.42 -5.06
C ILE A 174 25.03 -1.15 -4.64
N THR A 175 25.92 -1.16 -5.61
CA THR A 175 27.34 -0.85 -5.39
C THR A 175 27.55 0.66 -5.15
N PRO A 176 28.60 1.07 -4.41
CA PRO A 176 28.82 2.47 -4.04
C PRO A 176 28.93 3.45 -5.20
N ASP A 177 29.36 2.99 -6.37
CA ASP A 177 29.49 3.77 -7.61
C ASP A 177 28.14 4.02 -8.32
N ARG A 178 27.09 3.26 -7.94
CA ARG A 178 25.74 3.35 -8.51
C ARG A 178 24.71 3.98 -7.56
N GLY A 179 25.10 4.98 -6.79
CA GLY A 179 24.24 5.62 -5.80
C GLY A 179 22.88 6.14 -6.34
N TYR A 180 22.80 6.48 -7.63
CA TYR A 180 21.53 6.86 -8.30
C TYR A 180 20.48 5.73 -8.27
N ALA A 181 20.93 4.47 -8.24
CA ALA A 181 20.08 3.29 -8.22
C ALA A 181 19.48 3.00 -6.83
N LEU A 182 19.86 3.75 -5.78
CA LEU A 182 19.17 3.77 -4.48
C LEU A 182 17.83 4.50 -4.57
N SER A 183 17.09 4.31 -5.65
CA SER A 183 15.76 4.88 -5.88
C SER A 183 15.00 4.07 -6.92
N ALA A 184 13.66 4.05 -6.81
CA ALA A 184 12.81 3.44 -7.83
C ALA A 184 13.03 4.07 -9.21
N ARG A 185 13.24 5.39 -9.27
CA ARG A 185 13.58 6.13 -10.49
C ARG A 185 14.86 5.58 -11.16
N GLY A 186 15.93 5.43 -10.38
CA GLY A 186 17.22 4.94 -10.91
C GLY A 186 17.16 3.49 -11.37
N LEU A 187 16.52 2.61 -10.58
CA LEU A 187 16.35 1.21 -10.96
C LEU A 187 15.41 1.05 -12.17
N SER A 188 14.33 1.81 -12.26
CA SER A 188 13.44 1.78 -13.43
C SER A 188 14.16 2.21 -14.71
N ARG A 189 15.06 3.20 -14.64
CA ARG A 189 15.89 3.60 -15.78
C ARG A 189 16.81 2.47 -16.25
N GLU A 190 17.39 1.73 -15.32
CA GLU A 190 18.24 0.58 -15.67
C GLU A 190 17.43 -0.58 -16.27
N ILE A 191 16.23 -0.84 -15.72
CA ILE A 191 15.31 -1.83 -16.30
C ILE A 191 14.84 -1.39 -17.69
N ALA A 192 14.58 -0.09 -17.93
CA ALA A 192 14.30 0.40 -19.28
C ALA A 192 15.43 0.06 -20.26
N SER A 193 16.68 0.25 -19.83
CA SER A 193 17.86 -0.13 -20.62
C SER A 193 17.93 -1.63 -20.86
N ALA A 194 17.61 -2.47 -19.85
CA ALA A 194 17.65 -3.92 -19.96
C ALA A 194 16.66 -4.47 -20.99
N PHE A 195 15.53 -3.80 -21.18
CA PHE A 195 14.43 -4.24 -22.06
C PHE A 195 14.24 -3.35 -23.30
N ASP A 196 15.20 -2.44 -23.57
CA ASP A 196 15.16 -1.51 -24.71
C ASP A 196 13.85 -0.68 -24.77
N LEU A 197 13.47 -0.13 -23.60
CA LEU A 197 12.25 0.65 -23.41
C LEU A 197 12.55 2.16 -23.38
N GLU A 198 11.55 2.96 -23.74
CA GLU A 198 11.61 4.40 -23.52
C GLU A 198 11.49 4.70 -22.02
N PHE A 199 12.39 5.55 -21.50
CA PHE A 199 12.34 6.02 -20.12
C PHE A 199 12.00 7.50 -20.07
N ALA A 200 10.92 7.85 -19.35
CA ALA A 200 10.62 9.24 -19.00
C ALA A 200 10.95 9.49 -17.52
N ASP A 201 11.70 10.54 -17.28
CA ASP A 201 12.17 10.86 -15.93
C ASP A 201 11.05 11.47 -15.08
N ILE A 202 10.56 10.72 -14.10
CA ILE A 202 9.51 11.19 -13.16
C ILE A 202 9.93 12.40 -12.34
N ALA A 203 11.22 12.71 -12.23
CA ALA A 203 11.69 13.91 -11.54
C ALA A 203 11.58 15.16 -12.41
N GLU A 204 11.49 15.00 -13.73
CA GLU A 204 11.30 16.09 -14.69
C GLU A 204 9.80 16.25 -15.00
N ASP A 205 9.08 15.16 -15.12
CA ASP A 205 7.63 15.15 -15.36
C ASP A 205 6.92 14.18 -14.38
N PRO A 206 6.45 14.66 -13.22
CA PRO A 206 5.72 13.84 -12.26
C PRO A 206 4.42 13.21 -12.80
N SER A 207 3.83 13.79 -13.86
CA SER A 207 2.59 13.26 -14.47
C SER A 207 2.81 11.89 -15.10
N VAL A 208 4.03 11.58 -15.50
CA VAL A 208 4.44 10.26 -16.04
C VAL A 208 4.20 9.13 -15.04
N ALA A 209 4.35 9.40 -13.75
CA ALA A 209 4.08 8.43 -12.69
C ALA A 209 2.61 8.43 -12.22
N GLY A 210 1.72 9.14 -12.91
CA GLY A 210 0.33 9.32 -12.49
C GLY A 210 0.17 10.17 -11.22
N ILE A 211 1.19 10.95 -10.87
CA ILE A 211 1.16 11.83 -9.70
C ILE A 211 0.50 13.14 -10.12
N ASP A 212 -0.72 13.37 -9.65
CA ASP A 212 -1.38 14.68 -9.80
C ASP A 212 -0.76 15.67 -8.81
N THR A 213 0.06 16.57 -9.35
CA THR A 213 0.65 17.68 -8.57
C THR A 213 -0.24 18.90 -8.50
N SER A 214 -1.36 18.95 -9.23
CA SER A 214 -2.29 20.10 -9.24
C SER A 214 -2.99 20.28 -7.89
N ALA A 215 -3.21 19.18 -7.17
CA ALA A 215 -3.78 19.18 -5.82
C ALA A 215 -2.78 19.62 -4.73
N VAL A 216 -1.49 19.75 -5.05
CA VAL A 216 -0.48 20.23 -4.09
C VAL A 216 -0.58 21.74 -4.00
N PRO A 217 -1.02 22.34 -2.87
CA PRO A 217 -1.12 23.77 -2.74
C PRO A 217 0.23 24.44 -3.03
N ALA A 218 0.22 25.51 -3.81
CA ALA A 218 1.41 26.34 -3.95
C ALA A 218 1.89 26.80 -2.56
N ALA A 219 3.19 26.78 -2.31
CA ALA A 219 3.75 27.25 -1.05
C ALA A 219 3.32 28.69 -0.80
N GLN A 220 2.55 28.91 0.26
CA GLN A 220 2.13 30.27 0.68
C GLN A 220 3.16 30.79 1.71
N GLY A 221 4.08 31.61 1.22
CA GLY A 221 5.10 32.23 2.04
C GLY A 221 6.26 31.28 2.44
N SER A 222 7.27 31.83 3.07
CA SER A 222 8.35 31.03 3.67
C SER A 222 7.88 30.50 5.02
N LEU A 223 7.63 29.19 5.09
CA LEU A 223 7.30 28.51 6.34
C LEU A 223 8.53 28.24 7.20
N ILE A 224 9.72 28.34 6.62
CA ILE A 224 11.02 28.12 7.25
C ILE A 224 12.01 29.04 6.55
N ASP A 225 12.81 29.75 7.32
CA ASP A 225 13.90 30.56 6.76
C ASP A 225 15.00 29.63 6.22
N VAL A 226 15.33 29.76 4.96
CA VAL A 226 16.36 28.97 4.28
C VAL A 226 17.48 29.90 3.85
N THR A 227 18.68 29.67 4.38
CA THR A 227 19.90 30.32 3.91
C THR A 227 20.71 29.33 3.10
N LEU A 228 21.02 29.70 1.86
CA LEU A 228 21.89 28.91 0.99
C LEU A 228 23.32 29.42 1.09
N ASP A 229 24.24 28.55 1.52
CA ASP A 229 25.65 28.84 1.41
C ASP A 229 26.05 28.80 -0.08
N PRO A 230 26.67 29.89 -0.61
CA PRO A 230 27.12 29.92 -2.01
C PRO A 230 28.12 28.80 -2.37
N ALA A 231 28.79 28.21 -1.37
CA ALA A 231 29.70 27.11 -1.57
C ALA A 231 29.03 25.72 -1.61
N THR A 232 27.70 25.65 -1.36
CA THR A 232 26.98 24.36 -1.41
C THR A 232 27.01 23.78 -2.81
N LYS A 233 27.25 22.45 -2.88
CA LYS A 233 27.15 21.69 -4.13
C LYS A 233 25.78 21.00 -4.28
N ALA A 234 24.87 21.18 -3.32
CA ALA A 234 23.51 20.66 -3.42
C ALA A 234 22.74 21.40 -4.49
N GLN A 235 22.26 20.69 -5.51
CA GLN A 235 21.50 21.28 -6.64
C GLN A 235 20.02 21.44 -6.33
N ARG A 236 19.47 20.57 -5.47
CA ARG A 236 18.07 20.61 -5.03
C ARG A 236 17.97 20.20 -3.57
N PHE A 237 17.15 20.93 -2.84
CA PHE A 237 16.84 20.61 -1.44
C PHE A 237 15.34 20.84 -1.21
N GLY A 238 14.64 19.80 -0.77
CA GLY A 238 13.22 19.86 -0.48
C GLY A 238 12.96 19.94 1.02
N LEU A 239 12.15 20.88 1.44
CA LEU A 239 11.68 21.01 2.81
C LEU A 239 10.16 20.89 2.86
N ARG A 240 9.65 20.17 3.86
CA ARG A 240 8.24 20.13 4.19
C ARG A 240 8.06 20.36 5.68
N LYS A 241 7.13 21.24 6.03
CA LYS A 241 6.68 21.40 7.41
C LYS A 241 5.42 20.56 7.59
N VAL A 242 5.43 19.67 8.56
CA VAL A 242 4.25 18.92 8.98
C VAL A 242 3.78 19.52 10.30
N SER A 243 2.49 19.82 10.42
CA SER A 243 1.88 20.40 11.62
C SER A 243 0.52 19.76 11.87
N GLY A 244 0.01 19.87 13.11
CA GLY A 244 -1.25 19.25 13.49
C GLY A 244 -1.14 17.75 13.75
N ILE A 245 0.04 17.29 14.16
CA ILE A 245 0.28 15.92 14.61
C ILE A 245 0.15 15.95 16.14
N ASP A 246 -0.81 15.19 16.68
CA ASP A 246 -0.97 14.92 18.12
C ASP A 246 -0.18 13.68 18.54
#